data_7e461104aae3aee364464dc62b127d21
#
_entry.id   7e461104aae3aee364464dc62b127d21
#
_cell.length_a   1.000
_cell.length_b   1.000
_cell.length_c   1.000
_cell.angle_alpha   90.00
_cell.angle_beta   90.00
_cell.angle_gamma   90.00
#
_symmetry.space_group_name_H-M   'P 1'
#
loop_
_entity.id
_entity.type
_entity.pdbx_description
1 polymer ?
#
loop_
_entity_poly.entity_id
_entity_poly.type
_entity_poly.pdbx_seq_one_letter_code
_entity_poly.pdbx_strand_id
1 'polypeptide(L)'
;MTIPQAVKLVEVGPRDGLQNESAPVSAADKINLIHGLIDAGVSYIEAGSFVSPRSVPQMADSDQVFAGLRRALKLNEAGLTLAALTPNLKGFQRAMESGVTEVAIFASASEGFSAKNINCTIAESLTRFEPVMQAARDQGVAVRGYISCVVGCPYDGEVAPQQVDVVSRALFDMGCYEVSLGDTIGVGTPGHFKCLLDHLLLQTSADKLAVHCHDTYGQALANIGASLEYGIATVDASVAGLGGCPYALNATGNVASEDVVYMLEGMGISTGIDLDKLIAVGQSISGLLGKPTNSSVARARSTV
;
A
#
# COMPACT_ATOMS: atom_id res chain seq x y z
N MET A 1 -13.24 -21.92 -0.04
CA MET A 1 -11.83 -21.66 -0.39
C MET A 1 -10.98 -21.97 0.82
N THR A 2 -9.72 -22.31 0.65
CA THR A 2 -8.80 -22.61 1.77
C THR A 2 -8.03 -21.35 2.13
N ILE A 3 -7.89 -21.07 3.42
CA ILE A 3 -7.03 -20.00 3.95
C ILE A 3 -5.61 -20.21 3.41
N PRO A 4 -4.93 -19.18 2.90
CA PRO A 4 -3.57 -19.31 2.38
C PRO A 4 -2.57 -19.71 3.47
N GLN A 5 -1.56 -20.53 3.11
CA GLN A 5 -0.51 -20.94 4.04
C GLN A 5 0.61 -19.88 4.17
N ALA A 6 0.69 -18.97 3.21
CA ALA A 6 1.61 -17.84 3.23
C ALA A 6 0.92 -16.58 2.71
N VAL A 7 1.30 -15.43 3.26
CA VAL A 7 0.81 -14.11 2.86
C VAL A 7 1.98 -13.22 2.49
N LYS A 8 1.89 -12.57 1.32
CA LYS A 8 2.78 -11.50 0.90
C LYS A 8 2.37 -10.21 1.61
N LEU A 9 3.23 -9.68 2.46
CA LEU A 9 3.05 -8.36 3.03
C LEU A 9 3.69 -7.33 2.10
N VAL A 10 2.90 -6.38 1.64
CA VAL A 10 3.35 -5.20 0.89
C VAL A 10 3.50 -4.06 1.88
N GLU A 11 4.73 -3.67 2.14
CA GLU A 11 5.05 -2.60 3.08
C GLU A 11 4.94 -1.24 2.39
N VAL A 12 3.93 -0.47 2.78
CA VAL A 12 3.67 0.86 2.21
C VAL A 12 4.11 2.01 3.12
N GLY A 13 4.69 1.72 4.26
CA GLY A 13 5.14 2.72 5.25
C GLY A 13 6.06 3.78 4.68
N PRO A 14 7.11 3.43 3.93
CA PRO A 14 8.03 4.41 3.36
C PRO A 14 7.40 5.35 2.33
N ARG A 15 6.28 4.96 1.69
CA ARG A 15 5.55 5.81 0.76
C ARG A 15 4.25 6.33 1.38
N ASP A 16 3.22 5.49 1.48
CA ASP A 16 1.87 5.87 1.93
C ASP A 16 1.89 6.31 3.40
N GLY A 17 2.59 5.56 4.22
CA GLY A 17 2.77 5.87 5.63
C GLY A 17 3.39 7.23 5.87
N LEU A 18 4.51 7.52 5.21
CA LEU A 18 5.23 8.77 5.41
C LEU A 18 4.63 9.97 4.69
N GLN A 19 3.90 9.78 3.58
CA GLN A 19 3.50 10.89 2.72
C GLN A 19 2.65 11.95 3.42
N ASN A 20 1.90 11.59 4.44
CA ASN A 20 1.04 12.48 5.22
C ASN A 20 1.64 12.89 6.57
N GLU A 21 2.88 12.48 6.87
CA GLU A 21 3.56 12.90 8.09
C GLU A 21 3.98 14.37 8.02
N SER A 22 3.70 15.12 9.08
CA SER A 22 4.04 16.54 9.16
C SER A 22 5.52 16.78 9.42
N ALA A 23 6.19 15.85 10.13
CA ALA A 23 7.62 15.92 10.38
C ALA A 23 8.38 15.52 9.10
N PRO A 24 9.32 16.33 8.61
CA PRO A 24 10.11 15.98 7.44
C PRO A 24 11.06 14.83 7.76
N VAL A 25 11.06 13.81 6.91
CA VAL A 25 11.95 12.66 6.99
C VAL A 25 12.97 12.76 5.86
N SER A 26 14.25 12.76 6.19
CA SER A 26 15.32 12.89 5.20
C SER A 26 15.43 11.64 4.31
N ALA A 27 16.03 11.80 3.11
CA ALA A 27 16.32 10.67 2.23
C ALA A 27 17.19 9.60 2.94
N ALA A 28 18.14 10.02 3.80
CA ALA A 28 18.98 9.10 4.57
C ALA A 28 18.16 8.28 5.56
N ASP A 29 17.20 8.91 6.26
CA ASP A 29 16.33 8.22 7.22
C ASP A 29 15.37 7.26 6.53
N LYS A 30 14.84 7.64 5.33
CA LYS A 30 14.02 6.73 4.51
C LYS A 30 14.82 5.52 4.04
N ILE A 31 16.07 5.72 3.62
CA ILE A 31 16.98 4.63 3.23
C ILE A 31 17.23 3.71 4.43
N ASN A 32 17.49 4.25 5.61
CA ASN A 32 17.69 3.46 6.83
C ASN A 32 16.42 2.68 7.21
N LEU A 33 15.24 3.30 7.11
CA LEU A 33 13.96 2.63 7.30
C LEU A 33 13.82 1.43 6.36
N ILE A 34 14.05 1.62 5.07
CA ILE A 34 13.92 0.57 4.06
C ILE A 34 14.93 -0.55 4.29
N HIS A 35 16.18 -0.24 4.65
CA HIS A 35 17.17 -1.27 5.03
C HIS A 35 16.71 -2.09 6.23
N GLY A 36 16.20 -1.43 7.27
CA GLY A 36 15.67 -2.15 8.43
C GLY A 36 14.50 -3.08 8.09
N LEU A 37 13.61 -2.66 7.19
CA LEU A 37 12.51 -3.49 6.69
C LEU A 37 13.02 -4.71 5.90
N ILE A 38 14.03 -4.52 5.04
CA ILE A 38 14.67 -5.62 4.31
C ILE A 38 15.34 -6.60 5.29
N ASP A 39 16.07 -6.09 6.27
CA ASP A 39 16.73 -6.91 7.31
C ASP A 39 15.71 -7.66 8.19
N ALA A 40 14.50 -7.15 8.32
CA ALA A 40 13.38 -7.83 8.96
C ALA A 40 12.72 -8.90 8.08
N GLY A 41 13.11 -9.02 6.80
CA GLY A 41 12.58 -10.02 5.88
C GLY A 41 11.46 -9.53 4.98
N VAL A 42 11.15 -8.23 4.98
CA VAL A 42 10.15 -7.66 4.06
C VAL A 42 10.68 -7.70 2.62
N SER A 43 9.97 -8.41 1.75
CA SER A 43 10.40 -8.65 0.36
C SER A 43 9.72 -7.73 -0.67
N TYR A 44 8.67 -7.00 -0.29
CA TYR A 44 8.02 -6.03 -1.16
C TYR A 44 7.82 -4.71 -0.41
N ILE A 45 8.44 -3.64 -0.91
CA ILE A 45 8.40 -2.30 -0.28
C ILE A 45 8.04 -1.25 -1.32
N GLU A 46 6.98 -0.49 -1.06
CA GLU A 46 6.70 0.74 -1.82
C GLU A 46 7.57 1.86 -1.26
N ALA A 47 8.73 2.05 -1.88
CA ALA A 47 9.84 2.84 -1.34
C ALA A 47 9.75 4.35 -1.61
N GLY A 48 8.80 4.78 -2.44
CA GLY A 48 8.62 6.20 -2.75
C GLY A 48 7.55 6.48 -3.80
N SER A 49 7.45 7.75 -4.20
CA SER A 49 6.48 8.20 -5.19
C SER A 49 7.07 9.28 -6.09
N PHE A 50 6.75 9.21 -7.38
CA PHE A 50 7.16 10.21 -8.39
C PHE A 50 6.02 11.18 -8.73
N VAL A 51 5.21 11.53 -7.73
CA VAL A 51 4.22 12.60 -7.80
C VAL A 51 4.88 13.98 -7.82
N SER A 52 4.08 15.03 -8.07
CA SER A 52 4.57 16.40 -8.00
C SER A 52 5.08 16.74 -6.59
N PRO A 53 6.32 17.23 -6.42
CA PRO A 53 6.82 17.69 -5.12
C PRO A 53 5.99 18.80 -4.49
N ARG A 54 5.22 19.54 -5.29
CA ARG A 54 4.30 20.57 -4.78
C ARG A 54 3.07 19.96 -4.11
N SER A 55 2.63 18.79 -4.59
CA SER A 55 1.46 18.09 -4.05
C SER A 55 1.83 17.24 -2.84
N VAL A 56 2.98 16.58 -2.86
CA VAL A 56 3.48 15.72 -1.78
C VAL A 56 4.97 16.03 -1.52
N PRO A 57 5.27 17.09 -0.75
CA PRO A 57 6.65 17.50 -0.48
C PRO A 57 7.49 16.40 0.17
N GLN A 58 6.89 15.57 1.02
CA GLN A 58 7.55 14.47 1.71
C GLN A 58 8.15 13.42 0.74
N MET A 59 7.62 13.30 -0.47
CA MET A 59 8.10 12.37 -1.51
C MET A 59 9.03 13.02 -2.55
N ALA A 60 9.40 14.27 -2.34
CA ALA A 60 10.19 15.05 -3.31
C ALA A 60 11.60 14.47 -3.58
N ASP A 61 12.13 13.71 -2.63
CA ASP A 61 13.47 13.10 -2.62
C ASP A 61 13.49 11.63 -3.03
N SER A 62 12.40 11.10 -3.61
CA SER A 62 12.31 9.69 -4.02
C SER A 62 13.46 9.25 -4.93
N ASP A 63 13.91 10.09 -5.87
CA ASP A 63 15.10 9.84 -6.71
C ASP A 63 16.37 9.60 -5.87
N GLN A 64 16.58 10.38 -4.80
CA GLN A 64 17.73 10.22 -3.90
C GLN A 64 17.61 8.92 -3.08
N VAL A 65 16.40 8.59 -2.63
CA VAL A 65 16.14 7.35 -1.90
C VAL A 65 16.48 6.14 -2.78
N PHE A 66 15.93 6.05 -4.00
CA PHE A 66 16.23 4.94 -4.92
C PHE A 66 17.69 4.88 -5.33
N ALA A 67 18.34 6.04 -5.58
CA ALA A 67 19.77 6.08 -5.88
C ALA A 67 20.63 5.61 -4.70
N GLY A 68 20.23 5.91 -3.47
CA GLY A 68 20.88 5.44 -2.25
C GLY A 68 20.75 3.92 -2.07
N LEU A 69 19.54 3.41 -2.19
CA LEU A 69 19.25 1.97 -2.13
C LEU A 69 20.04 1.17 -3.18
N ARG A 70 20.09 1.67 -4.42
CA ARG A 70 20.86 1.04 -5.51
C ARG A 70 22.36 0.95 -5.23
N ARG A 71 22.94 1.91 -4.49
CA ARG A 71 24.36 1.88 -4.11
C ARG A 71 24.63 0.87 -2.99
N ALA A 72 23.71 0.74 -2.05
CA ALA A 72 23.86 -0.07 -0.85
C ALA A 72 23.48 -1.54 -1.10
N LEU A 73 22.41 -1.76 -1.85
CA LEU A 73 21.93 -3.09 -2.21
C LEU A 73 22.58 -3.51 -3.53
N LYS A 74 23.14 -4.71 -3.58
CA LYS A 74 23.42 -5.36 -4.86
C LYS A 74 22.07 -5.74 -5.46
N LEU A 75 21.49 -4.87 -6.29
CA LEU A 75 20.11 -4.89 -6.79
C LEU A 75 19.73 -6.12 -7.66
N ASN A 76 20.28 -7.27 -7.36
CA ASN A 76 19.91 -8.57 -7.90
C ASN A 76 19.68 -9.60 -6.79
N GLU A 77 19.30 -9.17 -5.59
CA GLU A 77 18.82 -10.12 -4.59
C GLU A 77 17.48 -10.66 -5.07
N ALA A 78 17.49 -11.91 -5.50
CA ALA A 78 16.31 -12.62 -5.98
C ALA A 78 15.22 -12.55 -4.88
N GLY A 79 14.09 -11.93 -5.21
CA GLY A 79 12.93 -11.87 -4.33
C GLY A 79 12.65 -10.52 -3.66
N LEU A 80 13.46 -9.47 -3.85
CA LEU A 80 13.16 -8.13 -3.34
C LEU A 80 12.54 -7.25 -4.43
N THR A 81 11.37 -6.68 -4.15
CA THR A 81 10.71 -5.68 -4.99
C THR A 81 10.75 -4.31 -4.31
N LEU A 82 11.33 -3.33 -5.00
CA LEU A 82 11.28 -1.93 -4.62
C LEU A 82 10.37 -1.19 -5.61
N ALA A 83 9.14 -0.96 -5.20
CA ALA A 83 8.11 -0.33 -6.03
C ALA A 83 8.00 1.18 -5.77
N ALA A 84 7.44 1.90 -6.75
CA ALA A 84 7.12 3.31 -6.60
C ALA A 84 5.78 3.69 -7.23
N LEU A 85 5.05 4.61 -6.57
CA LEU A 85 3.84 5.17 -7.13
C LEU A 85 4.16 6.17 -8.25
N THR A 86 3.52 6.01 -9.41
CA THR A 86 3.71 6.89 -10.58
C THR A 86 2.39 7.44 -11.08
N PRO A 87 2.15 8.77 -11.01
CA PRO A 87 0.86 9.38 -11.35
C PRO A 87 0.68 9.63 -12.84
N ASN A 88 1.74 9.57 -13.65
CA ASN A 88 1.74 9.88 -15.07
C ASN A 88 3.05 9.45 -15.75
N LEU A 89 3.11 9.58 -17.07
CA LEU A 89 4.28 9.18 -17.87
C LEU A 89 5.59 9.87 -17.43
N LYS A 90 5.55 11.15 -17.05
CA LYS A 90 6.73 11.87 -16.55
C LYS A 90 7.24 11.27 -15.23
N GLY A 91 6.31 10.93 -14.32
CA GLY A 91 6.65 10.23 -13.07
C GLY A 91 7.24 8.86 -13.35
N PHE A 92 6.66 8.11 -14.29
CA PHE A 92 7.17 6.81 -14.72
C PHE A 92 8.60 6.90 -15.27
N GLN A 93 8.88 7.85 -16.17
CA GLN A 93 10.22 8.04 -16.72
C GLN A 93 11.26 8.32 -15.63
N ARG A 94 10.95 9.22 -14.69
CA ARG A 94 11.81 9.51 -13.53
C ARG A 94 12.02 8.27 -12.65
N ALA A 95 10.99 7.45 -12.45
CA ALA A 95 11.10 6.20 -11.71
C ALA A 95 12.09 5.24 -12.38
N MET A 96 11.99 5.08 -13.68
CA MET A 96 12.91 4.21 -14.45
C MET A 96 14.37 4.72 -14.40
N GLU A 97 14.58 6.02 -14.56
CA GLU A 97 15.91 6.65 -14.41
C GLU A 97 16.50 6.43 -13.01
N SER A 98 15.65 6.37 -11.99
CA SER A 98 16.05 6.13 -10.60
C SER A 98 16.30 4.64 -10.29
N GLY A 99 15.94 3.72 -11.21
CA GLY A 99 16.14 2.28 -11.08
C GLY A 99 15.05 1.57 -10.29
N VAL A 100 13.83 2.09 -10.33
CA VAL A 100 12.63 1.41 -9.81
C VAL A 100 12.38 0.13 -10.61
N THR A 101 12.05 -0.98 -9.93
CA THR A 101 11.83 -2.28 -10.57
C THR A 101 10.37 -2.58 -10.87
N GLU A 102 9.46 -1.93 -10.18
CA GLU A 102 8.02 -2.08 -10.34
C GLU A 102 7.33 -0.74 -10.06
N VAL A 103 6.23 -0.43 -10.75
CA VAL A 103 5.47 0.79 -10.52
C VAL A 103 4.04 0.49 -10.10
N ALA A 104 3.45 1.46 -9.40
CA ALA A 104 2.05 1.42 -9.05
C ALA A 104 1.31 2.61 -9.67
N ILE A 105 0.06 2.35 -10.08
CA ILE A 105 -0.92 3.36 -10.46
C ILE A 105 -2.13 3.26 -9.53
N PHE A 106 -2.99 4.27 -9.52
CA PHE A 106 -4.11 4.32 -8.59
C PHE A 106 -5.36 4.90 -9.26
N ALA A 107 -6.50 4.37 -8.88
CA ALA A 107 -7.82 4.83 -9.26
C ALA A 107 -8.71 4.95 -8.02
N SER A 108 -9.96 5.31 -8.19
CA SER A 108 -10.96 5.32 -7.12
C SER A 108 -12.24 4.65 -7.60
N ALA A 109 -12.99 4.05 -6.68
CA ALA A 109 -14.33 3.57 -6.94
C ALA A 109 -15.42 4.67 -6.73
N SER A 110 -15.02 5.90 -6.35
CA SER A 110 -15.89 7.03 -6.10
C SER A 110 -15.48 8.23 -6.95
N GLU A 111 -16.45 8.83 -7.65
CA GLU A 111 -16.23 10.05 -8.46
C GLU A 111 -15.91 11.26 -7.58
N GLY A 112 -16.58 11.41 -6.45
CA GLY A 112 -16.31 12.50 -5.51
C GLY A 112 -14.89 12.44 -4.96
N PHE A 113 -14.38 11.24 -4.64
CA PHE A 113 -13.01 11.07 -4.20
C PHE A 113 -12.01 11.34 -5.34
N SER A 114 -12.26 10.83 -6.55
CA SER A 114 -11.41 11.08 -7.72
C SER A 114 -11.28 12.58 -7.99
N ALA A 115 -12.40 13.29 -8.03
CA ALA A 115 -12.44 14.74 -8.25
C ALA A 115 -11.65 15.53 -7.18
N LYS A 116 -11.74 15.13 -5.90
CA LYS A 116 -11.06 15.81 -4.80
C LYS A 116 -9.56 15.47 -4.72
N ASN A 117 -9.20 14.21 -4.96
CA ASN A 117 -7.83 13.71 -4.81
C ASN A 117 -6.93 14.07 -6.00
N ILE A 118 -7.45 13.93 -7.23
CA ILE A 118 -6.66 14.10 -8.46
C ILE A 118 -7.30 15.02 -9.50
N ASN A 119 -8.35 15.72 -9.12
CA ASN A 119 -9.06 16.72 -9.93
C ASN A 119 -9.44 16.21 -11.34
N CYS A 120 -10.04 15.01 -11.40
CA CYS A 120 -10.61 14.44 -12.62
C CYS A 120 -11.62 13.35 -12.28
N THR A 121 -12.42 12.95 -13.28
CA THR A 121 -13.32 11.80 -13.20
C THR A 121 -12.53 10.49 -13.18
N ILE A 122 -13.19 9.39 -12.78
CA ILE A 122 -12.59 8.04 -12.83
C ILE A 122 -12.16 7.70 -14.26
N ALA A 123 -13.02 7.95 -15.24
CA ALA A 123 -12.72 7.68 -16.65
C ALA A 123 -11.50 8.47 -17.17
N GLU A 124 -11.42 9.76 -16.83
CA GLU A 124 -10.24 10.58 -17.17
C GLU A 124 -8.98 10.09 -16.47
N SER A 125 -9.07 9.61 -15.22
CA SER A 125 -7.93 9.06 -14.49
C SER A 125 -7.37 7.83 -15.18
N LEU A 126 -8.23 6.90 -15.61
CA LEU A 126 -7.82 5.71 -16.35
C LEU A 126 -7.15 6.10 -17.68
N THR A 127 -7.72 7.01 -18.44
CA THR A 127 -7.10 7.52 -19.70
C THR A 127 -5.72 8.15 -19.45
N ARG A 128 -5.51 8.85 -18.33
CA ARG A 128 -4.18 9.40 -17.95
C ARG A 128 -3.13 8.32 -17.70
N PHE A 129 -3.53 7.11 -17.32
CA PHE A 129 -2.60 6.00 -17.09
C PHE A 129 -2.27 5.19 -18.34
N GLU A 130 -3.04 5.29 -19.43
CA GLU A 130 -2.73 4.58 -20.68
C GLU A 130 -1.28 4.77 -21.18
N PRO A 131 -0.71 6.00 -21.21
CA PRO A 131 0.69 6.20 -21.60
C PRO A 131 1.70 5.55 -20.63
N VAL A 132 1.37 5.47 -19.32
CA VAL A 132 2.21 4.80 -18.32
C VAL A 132 2.21 3.30 -18.59
N MET A 133 1.03 2.72 -18.79
CA MET A 133 0.86 1.30 -19.07
C MET A 133 1.53 0.88 -20.38
N GLN A 134 1.46 1.72 -21.41
CA GLN A 134 2.18 1.46 -22.67
C GLN A 134 3.70 1.48 -22.45
N ALA A 135 4.23 2.50 -21.77
CA ALA A 135 5.66 2.60 -21.50
C ALA A 135 6.18 1.45 -20.60
N ALA A 136 5.35 1.01 -19.64
CA ALA A 136 5.66 -0.13 -18.78
C ALA A 136 5.74 -1.43 -19.59
N ARG A 137 4.77 -1.69 -20.49
CA ARG A 137 4.80 -2.85 -21.39
C ARG A 137 6.04 -2.85 -22.29
N ASP A 138 6.38 -1.70 -22.88
CA ASP A 138 7.52 -1.56 -23.78
C ASP A 138 8.86 -1.83 -23.08
N GLN A 139 8.92 -1.59 -21.76
CA GLN A 139 10.12 -1.80 -20.94
C GLN A 139 10.08 -3.07 -20.08
N GLY A 140 9.00 -3.85 -20.16
CA GLY A 140 8.84 -5.07 -19.36
C GLY A 140 8.73 -4.82 -17.85
N VAL A 141 8.18 -3.66 -17.46
CA VAL A 141 7.99 -3.25 -16.05
C VAL A 141 6.61 -3.70 -15.58
N ALA A 142 6.55 -4.40 -14.45
CA ALA A 142 5.29 -4.78 -13.82
C ALA A 142 4.56 -3.56 -13.25
N VAL A 143 3.23 -3.57 -13.34
CA VAL A 143 2.38 -2.48 -12.83
C VAL A 143 1.33 -3.05 -11.89
N ARG A 144 1.31 -2.53 -10.65
CA ARG A 144 0.28 -2.78 -9.65
C ARG A 144 -0.78 -1.68 -9.67
N GLY A 145 -2.06 -2.05 -9.49
CA GLY A 145 -3.17 -1.09 -9.39
C GLY A 145 -3.64 -0.92 -7.95
N TYR A 146 -4.01 0.31 -7.57
CA TYR A 146 -4.75 0.60 -6.33
C TYR A 146 -6.13 1.12 -6.65
N ILE A 147 -7.14 0.72 -5.87
CA ILE A 147 -8.48 1.32 -5.91
C ILE A 147 -8.81 1.88 -4.53
N SER A 148 -8.97 3.20 -4.45
CA SER A 148 -9.41 3.87 -3.22
C SER A 148 -10.93 3.79 -3.05
N CYS A 149 -11.39 3.86 -1.79
CA CYS A 149 -12.80 3.93 -1.42
C CYS A 149 -13.64 2.71 -1.85
N VAL A 150 -13.14 1.48 -1.61
CA VAL A 150 -13.81 0.26 -2.08
C VAL A 150 -15.08 -0.12 -1.29
N VAL A 151 -15.29 0.46 -0.10
CA VAL A 151 -16.48 0.21 0.73
C VAL A 151 -17.17 1.48 1.18
N GLY A 152 -16.45 2.60 1.19
CA GLY A 152 -17.00 3.89 1.60
C GLY A 152 -16.14 5.07 1.18
N CYS A 153 -16.78 6.19 0.89
CA CYS A 153 -16.17 7.42 0.45
C CYS A 153 -16.56 8.58 1.38
N PRO A 154 -15.62 9.48 1.75
CA PRO A 154 -15.94 10.61 2.63
C PRO A 154 -16.83 11.67 1.95
N TYR A 155 -17.02 11.58 0.63
CA TYR A 155 -17.81 12.54 -0.16
C TYR A 155 -19.11 11.94 -0.68
N ASP A 156 -19.06 10.71 -1.22
CA ASP A 156 -20.18 10.04 -1.88
C ASP A 156 -20.92 9.05 -0.96
N GLY A 157 -20.37 8.78 0.23
CA GLY A 157 -20.95 7.81 1.18
C GLY A 157 -20.63 6.36 0.82
N GLU A 158 -21.63 5.49 0.84
CA GLU A 158 -21.48 4.06 0.56
C GLU A 158 -21.07 3.81 -0.91
N VAL A 159 -20.15 2.87 -1.13
CA VAL A 159 -19.67 2.47 -2.46
C VAL A 159 -20.05 1.03 -2.73
N ALA A 160 -20.84 0.82 -3.79
CA ALA A 160 -21.32 -0.51 -4.15
C ALA A 160 -20.21 -1.37 -4.78
N PRO A 161 -20.19 -2.70 -4.53
CA PRO A 161 -19.22 -3.63 -5.14
C PRO A 161 -19.14 -3.55 -6.66
N GLN A 162 -20.24 -3.24 -7.33
CA GLN A 162 -20.31 -3.08 -8.79
C GLN A 162 -19.44 -1.92 -9.29
N GLN A 163 -19.33 -0.82 -8.54
CA GLN A 163 -18.48 0.31 -8.89
C GLN A 163 -16.99 -0.09 -8.80
N VAL A 164 -16.63 -0.85 -7.76
CA VAL A 164 -15.28 -1.39 -7.61
C VAL A 164 -14.93 -2.36 -8.72
N ASP A 165 -15.87 -3.25 -9.09
CA ASP A 165 -15.70 -4.21 -10.18
C ASP A 165 -15.40 -3.54 -11.53
N VAL A 166 -16.13 -2.49 -11.88
CA VAL A 166 -15.89 -1.72 -13.11
C VAL A 166 -14.46 -1.18 -13.17
N VAL A 167 -13.99 -0.56 -12.07
CA VAL A 167 -12.63 0.01 -12.00
C VAL A 167 -11.56 -1.08 -11.96
N SER A 168 -11.82 -2.17 -11.23
CA SER A 168 -10.92 -3.32 -11.13
C SER A 168 -10.68 -3.95 -12.50
N ARG A 169 -11.75 -4.21 -13.26
CA ARG A 169 -11.64 -4.73 -14.64
C ARG A 169 -10.87 -3.80 -15.54
N ALA A 170 -11.15 -2.49 -15.48
CA ALA A 170 -10.41 -1.52 -16.28
C ALA A 170 -8.90 -1.55 -16.00
N LEU A 171 -8.49 -1.65 -14.73
CA LEU A 171 -7.07 -1.79 -14.37
C LEU A 171 -6.46 -3.10 -14.88
N PHE A 172 -7.17 -4.24 -14.79
CA PHE A 172 -6.70 -5.51 -15.35
C PHE A 172 -6.61 -5.47 -16.88
N ASP A 173 -7.60 -4.91 -17.57
CA ASP A 173 -7.60 -4.75 -19.03
C ASP A 173 -6.46 -3.85 -19.51
N MET A 174 -6.07 -2.87 -18.71
CA MET A 174 -4.89 -2.04 -18.96
C MET A 174 -3.57 -2.81 -18.76
N GLY A 175 -3.58 -3.91 -18.01
CA GLY A 175 -2.41 -4.78 -17.79
C GLY A 175 -1.83 -4.73 -16.38
N CYS A 176 -2.56 -4.23 -15.36
CA CYS A 176 -2.14 -4.43 -13.97
C CYS A 176 -2.15 -5.92 -13.62
N TYR A 177 -1.10 -6.41 -12.97
CA TYR A 177 -1.02 -7.82 -12.60
C TYR A 177 -1.79 -8.12 -11.31
N GLU A 178 -1.91 -7.15 -10.41
CA GLU A 178 -2.58 -7.21 -9.11
C GLU A 178 -3.32 -5.90 -8.84
N VAL A 179 -4.47 -5.95 -8.19
CA VAL A 179 -5.24 -4.77 -7.76
C VAL A 179 -5.44 -4.82 -6.26
N SER A 180 -5.02 -3.77 -5.57
CA SER A 180 -5.20 -3.59 -4.13
C SER A 180 -6.48 -2.81 -3.83
N LEU A 181 -7.31 -3.38 -2.96
CA LEU A 181 -8.62 -2.90 -2.58
C LEU A 181 -8.51 -2.03 -1.31
N GLY A 182 -8.59 -0.70 -1.47
CA GLY A 182 -8.35 0.26 -0.40
C GLY A 182 -9.60 0.70 0.34
N ASP A 183 -9.72 0.32 1.62
CA ASP A 183 -10.65 0.94 2.57
C ASP A 183 -10.05 2.26 3.09
N THR A 184 -10.11 3.28 2.26
CA THR A 184 -9.35 4.54 2.39
C THR A 184 -9.66 5.32 3.67
N ILE A 185 -10.86 5.21 4.20
CA ILE A 185 -11.27 5.89 5.43
C ILE A 185 -11.48 4.92 6.61
N GLY A 186 -11.22 3.64 6.40
CA GLY A 186 -11.26 2.61 7.44
C GLY A 186 -12.65 2.32 8.00
N VAL A 187 -13.72 2.55 7.21
CA VAL A 187 -15.13 2.31 7.61
C VAL A 187 -15.60 0.89 7.35
N GLY A 188 -14.79 0.11 6.65
CA GLY A 188 -15.10 -1.26 6.29
C GLY A 188 -15.22 -2.17 7.51
N THR A 189 -16.13 -3.11 7.41
CA THR A 189 -16.27 -4.22 8.36
C THR A 189 -16.10 -5.54 7.62
N PRO A 190 -15.91 -6.69 8.33
CA PRO A 190 -15.84 -7.99 7.68
C PRO A 190 -17.03 -8.29 6.76
N GLY A 191 -18.22 -7.81 7.11
CA GLY A 191 -19.42 -7.96 6.26
C GLY A 191 -19.30 -7.20 4.93
N HIS A 192 -18.74 -6.00 4.94
CA HIS A 192 -18.50 -5.23 3.72
C HIS A 192 -17.47 -5.92 2.82
N PHE A 193 -16.34 -6.39 3.40
CA PHE A 193 -15.31 -7.10 2.64
C PHE A 193 -15.82 -8.41 2.05
N LYS A 194 -16.62 -9.19 2.81
CA LYS A 194 -17.25 -10.42 2.29
C LYS A 194 -18.17 -10.10 1.11
N CYS A 195 -19.04 -9.08 1.23
CA CYS A 195 -19.93 -8.67 0.15
C CYS A 195 -19.15 -8.20 -1.10
N LEU A 196 -18.08 -7.43 -0.90
CA LEU A 196 -17.20 -6.99 -1.98
C LEU A 196 -16.53 -8.17 -2.69
N LEU A 197 -15.93 -9.09 -1.94
CA LEU A 197 -15.19 -10.24 -2.47
C LEU A 197 -16.13 -11.27 -3.10
N ASP A 198 -17.34 -11.49 -2.55
CA ASP A 198 -18.39 -12.31 -3.18
C ASP A 198 -18.70 -11.83 -4.60
N HIS A 199 -18.67 -10.51 -4.82
CA HIS A 199 -18.93 -9.93 -6.14
C HIS A 199 -17.71 -10.01 -7.06
N LEU A 200 -16.53 -9.57 -6.60
CA LEU A 200 -15.32 -9.49 -7.44
C LEU A 200 -14.83 -10.88 -7.88
N LEU A 201 -14.92 -11.88 -7.01
CA LEU A 201 -14.44 -13.23 -7.31
C LEU A 201 -15.33 -14.01 -8.28
N LEU A 202 -16.43 -13.44 -8.74
CA LEU A 202 -17.20 -13.98 -9.88
C LEU A 202 -16.44 -13.82 -11.21
N GLN A 203 -15.55 -12.82 -11.31
CA GLN A 203 -14.88 -12.45 -12.56
C GLN A 203 -13.33 -12.44 -12.43
N THR A 204 -12.79 -12.41 -11.20
CA THR A 204 -11.36 -12.29 -10.92
C THR A 204 -10.93 -13.36 -9.92
N SER A 205 -9.71 -13.87 -10.05
CA SER A 205 -9.17 -14.82 -9.06
C SER A 205 -8.54 -14.10 -7.86
N ALA A 206 -8.54 -14.74 -6.69
CA ALA A 206 -8.07 -14.17 -5.44
C ALA A 206 -6.57 -13.79 -5.47
N ASP A 207 -5.75 -14.51 -6.24
CA ASP A 207 -4.32 -14.26 -6.41
C ASP A 207 -4.00 -12.95 -7.17
N LYS A 208 -5.00 -12.33 -7.80
CA LYS A 208 -4.88 -11.03 -8.45
C LYS A 208 -5.36 -9.86 -7.59
N LEU A 209 -5.89 -10.15 -6.41
CA LEU A 209 -6.42 -9.14 -5.50
C LEU A 209 -5.55 -9.05 -4.25
N ALA A 210 -5.40 -7.83 -3.75
CA ALA A 210 -4.81 -7.53 -2.45
C ALA A 210 -5.80 -6.68 -1.62
N VAL A 211 -5.60 -6.62 -0.30
CA VAL A 211 -6.38 -5.75 0.57
C VAL A 211 -5.48 -4.72 1.25
N HIS A 212 -5.98 -3.49 1.30
CA HIS A 212 -5.35 -2.34 1.92
C HIS A 212 -6.35 -1.70 2.89
N CYS A 213 -6.17 -2.02 4.18
CA CYS A 213 -7.15 -1.66 5.19
C CYS A 213 -6.62 -0.55 6.10
N HIS A 214 -7.34 0.58 6.17
CA HIS A 214 -7.13 1.55 7.23
C HIS A 214 -7.80 1.11 8.53
N ASP A 215 -7.18 1.43 9.66
CA ASP A 215 -7.60 0.97 10.99
C ASP A 215 -8.34 2.05 11.80
N THR A 216 -8.94 3.02 11.13
CA THR A 216 -9.63 4.16 11.74
C THR A 216 -10.66 3.73 12.80
N TYR A 217 -11.41 2.68 12.53
CA TYR A 217 -12.42 2.13 13.45
C TYR A 217 -11.98 0.79 14.08
N GLY A 218 -10.69 0.43 14.02
CA GLY A 218 -10.16 -0.78 14.63
C GLY A 218 -10.64 -2.06 13.96
N GLN A 219 -11.02 -2.02 12.67
CA GLN A 219 -11.57 -3.16 11.95
C GLN A 219 -10.60 -3.78 10.94
N ALA A 220 -9.42 -3.19 10.74
CA ALA A 220 -8.51 -3.60 9.68
C ALA A 220 -8.10 -5.08 9.80
N LEU A 221 -7.67 -5.55 10.97
CA LEU A 221 -7.29 -6.95 11.17
C LEU A 221 -8.47 -7.91 10.95
N ALA A 222 -9.68 -7.52 11.37
CA ALA A 222 -10.88 -8.33 11.15
C ALA A 222 -11.24 -8.41 9.65
N ASN A 223 -11.07 -7.31 8.90
CA ASN A 223 -11.28 -7.26 7.45
C ASN A 223 -10.25 -8.11 6.70
N ILE A 224 -8.98 -8.04 7.11
CA ILE A 224 -7.91 -8.91 6.57
C ILE A 224 -8.25 -10.38 6.85
N GLY A 225 -8.58 -10.73 8.10
CA GLY A 225 -8.99 -12.09 8.47
C GLY A 225 -10.14 -12.63 7.62
N ALA A 226 -11.18 -11.80 7.41
CA ALA A 226 -12.30 -12.15 6.53
C ALA A 226 -11.85 -12.36 5.07
N SER A 227 -10.91 -11.55 4.59
CA SER A 227 -10.38 -11.66 3.21
C SER A 227 -9.53 -12.92 3.00
N LEU A 228 -8.81 -13.38 4.03
CA LEU A 228 -8.09 -14.67 3.98
C LEU A 228 -9.03 -15.86 3.75
N GLU A 229 -10.27 -15.82 4.27
CA GLU A 229 -11.27 -16.87 4.03
C GLU A 229 -11.62 -17.00 2.53
N TYR A 230 -11.44 -15.93 1.75
CA TYR A 230 -11.66 -15.87 0.30
C TYR A 230 -10.41 -16.24 -0.51
N GLY A 231 -9.31 -16.56 0.16
CA GLY A 231 -8.05 -16.92 -0.50
C GLY A 231 -7.16 -15.73 -0.88
N ILE A 232 -7.48 -14.52 -0.43
CA ILE A 232 -6.60 -13.36 -0.62
C ILE A 232 -5.29 -13.62 0.15
N ALA A 233 -4.16 -13.49 -0.55
CA ALA A 233 -2.84 -13.80 -0.02
C ALA A 233 -1.86 -12.60 -0.11
N THR A 234 -2.34 -11.41 -0.43
CA THR A 234 -1.56 -10.16 -0.42
C THR A 234 -2.24 -9.12 0.45
N VAL A 235 -1.48 -8.56 1.40
CA VAL A 235 -1.96 -7.56 2.36
C VAL A 235 -1.01 -6.38 2.37
N ASP A 236 -1.55 -5.18 2.18
CA ASP A 236 -0.79 -3.93 2.36
C ASP A 236 -0.87 -3.51 3.83
N ALA A 237 0.27 -3.15 4.38
CA ALA A 237 0.37 -2.65 5.74
C ALA A 237 1.52 -1.65 5.87
N SER A 238 1.56 -0.93 6.97
CA SER A 238 2.56 0.11 7.21
C SER A 238 3.23 -0.12 8.56
N VAL A 239 4.56 -0.19 8.58
CA VAL A 239 5.33 -0.30 9.82
C VAL A 239 4.94 0.79 10.81
N ALA A 240 4.82 0.44 12.08
CA ALA A 240 4.34 1.30 13.16
C ALA A 240 2.90 1.86 12.95
N GLY A 241 2.14 1.35 11.97
CA GLY A 241 0.87 1.93 11.56
C GLY A 241 1.03 3.38 11.07
N LEU A 242 2.14 3.66 10.35
CA LEU A 242 2.39 4.98 9.78
C LEU A 242 1.31 5.35 8.76
N GLY A 243 0.98 6.63 8.73
CA GLY A 243 0.00 7.20 7.82
C GLY A 243 -1.13 7.87 8.58
N GLY A 244 -1.95 8.53 7.82
CA GLY A 244 -3.18 9.17 8.26
C GLY A 244 -4.06 9.35 7.04
N CYS A 245 -5.33 9.53 7.24
CA CYS A 245 -6.21 9.89 6.15
C CYS A 245 -6.48 11.40 6.21
N PRO A 246 -5.98 12.21 5.26
CA PRO A 246 -6.24 13.66 5.27
C PRO A 246 -7.73 13.99 5.11
N TYR A 247 -8.52 13.00 4.72
CA TYR A 247 -9.97 13.12 4.50
C TYR A 247 -10.83 12.67 5.69
N ALA A 248 -10.21 12.11 6.73
CA ALA A 248 -10.89 11.70 7.97
C ALA A 248 -10.13 12.26 9.18
N LEU A 249 -10.72 13.26 9.86
CA LEU A 249 -10.17 13.82 11.10
C LEU A 249 -9.97 12.70 12.12
N ASN A 250 -8.74 12.60 12.67
CA ASN A 250 -8.33 11.57 13.64
C ASN A 250 -8.26 10.13 13.08
N ALA A 251 -8.22 9.94 11.77
CA ALA A 251 -7.99 8.61 11.20
C ALA A 251 -6.58 8.13 11.54
N THR A 252 -6.49 6.93 12.09
CA THR A 252 -5.19 6.31 12.45
C THR A 252 -4.39 5.91 11.22
N GLY A 253 -5.00 5.84 10.03
CA GLY A 253 -4.34 5.44 8.79
C GLY A 253 -4.20 3.94 8.64
N ASN A 254 -3.08 3.54 8.03
CA ASN A 254 -2.82 2.13 7.71
C ASN A 254 -2.83 1.22 8.94
N VAL A 255 -3.26 -0.03 8.74
CA VAL A 255 -2.99 -1.09 9.72
C VAL A 255 -1.48 -1.27 9.92
N ALA A 256 -1.08 -1.52 11.16
CA ALA A 256 0.34 -1.73 11.46
C ALA A 256 0.84 -3.08 10.95
N SER A 257 1.98 -3.09 10.26
CA SER A 257 2.62 -4.31 9.74
C SER A 257 2.91 -5.31 10.86
N GLU A 258 3.34 -4.85 12.03
CA GLU A 258 3.61 -5.68 13.19
C GLU A 258 2.35 -6.41 13.68
N ASP A 259 1.20 -5.73 13.68
CA ASP A 259 -0.07 -6.30 14.14
C ASP A 259 -0.59 -7.34 13.13
N VAL A 260 -0.40 -7.09 11.82
CA VAL A 260 -0.71 -8.06 10.75
C VAL A 260 0.18 -9.29 10.86
N VAL A 261 1.50 -9.13 10.99
CA VAL A 261 2.44 -10.26 11.10
C VAL A 261 2.12 -11.09 12.34
N TYR A 262 1.89 -10.46 13.49
CA TYR A 262 1.50 -11.15 14.72
C TYR A 262 0.22 -11.98 14.57
N MET A 263 -0.80 -11.42 13.94
CA MET A 263 -2.05 -12.14 13.66
C MET A 263 -1.82 -13.35 12.75
N LEU A 264 -1.09 -13.16 11.65
CA LEU A 264 -0.83 -14.23 10.67
C LEU A 264 0.00 -15.37 11.26
N GLU A 265 1.04 -15.06 12.03
CA GLU A 265 1.83 -16.07 12.77
C GLU A 265 0.96 -16.87 13.75
N GLY A 266 0.08 -16.18 14.51
CA GLY A 266 -0.88 -16.81 15.39
C GLY A 266 -1.87 -17.74 14.69
N MET A 267 -2.14 -17.51 13.41
CA MET A 267 -2.95 -18.35 12.54
C MET A 267 -2.15 -19.46 11.85
N GLY A 268 -0.85 -19.54 12.05
CA GLY A 268 0.06 -20.49 11.37
C GLY A 268 0.33 -20.14 9.91
N ILE A 269 0.14 -18.88 9.51
CA ILE A 269 0.36 -18.36 8.15
C ILE A 269 1.74 -17.71 8.10
N SER A 270 2.59 -18.14 7.16
CA SER A 270 3.95 -17.62 7.01
C SER A 270 3.94 -16.27 6.28
N THR A 271 4.75 -15.32 6.78
CA THR A 271 5.07 -14.07 6.07
C THR A 271 6.54 -13.99 5.66
N GLY A 272 7.40 -14.80 6.27
CA GLY A 272 8.86 -14.71 6.13
C GLY A 272 9.49 -13.53 6.86
N ILE A 273 8.71 -12.79 7.68
CA ILE A 273 9.15 -11.57 8.36
C ILE A 273 9.49 -11.88 9.82
N ASP A 274 10.61 -11.36 10.30
CA ASP A 274 11.03 -11.39 11.70
C ASP A 274 10.31 -10.27 12.47
N LEU A 275 9.34 -10.64 13.30
CA LEU A 275 8.49 -9.70 14.02
C LEU A 275 9.29 -8.82 15.00
N ASP A 276 10.31 -9.35 15.66
CA ASP A 276 11.08 -8.58 16.63
C ASP A 276 11.93 -7.51 15.95
N LYS A 277 12.51 -7.83 14.79
CA LYS A 277 13.20 -6.84 13.96
C LYS A 277 12.24 -5.79 13.41
N LEU A 278 11.06 -6.20 12.94
CA LEU A 278 10.04 -5.28 12.44
C LEU A 278 9.59 -4.30 13.53
N ILE A 279 9.38 -4.76 14.76
CA ILE A 279 9.07 -3.91 15.93
C ILE A 279 10.20 -2.90 16.18
N ALA A 280 11.46 -3.32 16.11
CA ALA A 280 12.60 -2.42 16.31
C ALA A 280 12.65 -1.32 15.22
N VAL A 281 12.33 -1.66 13.96
CA VAL A 281 12.20 -0.69 12.86
C VAL A 281 11.06 0.30 13.14
N GLY A 282 9.89 -0.20 13.57
CA GLY A 282 8.74 0.64 13.91
C GLY A 282 9.02 1.60 15.06
N GLN A 283 9.74 1.14 16.09
CA GLN A 283 10.17 1.99 17.20
C GLN A 283 11.17 3.07 16.76
N SER A 284 12.10 2.72 15.87
CA SER A 284 13.10 3.65 15.33
C SER A 284 12.43 4.79 14.55
N ILE A 285 11.53 4.48 13.62
CA ILE A 285 10.84 5.51 12.85
C ILE A 285 9.88 6.34 13.70
N SER A 286 9.19 5.73 14.67
CA SER A 286 8.34 6.44 15.61
C SER A 286 9.14 7.43 16.47
N GLY A 287 10.33 7.03 16.93
CA GLY A 287 11.26 7.89 17.66
C GLY A 287 11.72 9.08 16.82
N LEU A 288 12.06 8.86 15.53
CA LEU A 288 12.44 9.92 14.60
C LEU A 288 11.29 10.93 14.41
N LEU A 289 10.06 10.44 14.29
CA LEU A 289 8.87 11.28 14.12
C LEU A 289 8.39 11.94 15.41
N GLY A 290 8.97 11.57 16.57
CA GLY A 290 8.58 12.11 17.87
C GLY A 290 7.16 11.73 18.30
N LYS A 291 6.64 10.60 17.83
CA LYS A 291 5.29 10.11 18.15
C LYS A 291 5.31 8.62 18.54
N PRO A 292 4.35 8.17 19.37
CA PRO A 292 4.24 6.74 19.68
C PRO A 292 3.85 5.93 18.43
N THR A 293 4.24 4.65 18.42
CA THR A 293 3.75 3.70 17.42
C THR A 293 2.23 3.48 17.54
N ASN A 294 1.55 3.31 16.42
CA ASN A 294 0.15 2.88 16.40
C ASN A 294 0.00 1.36 16.54
N SER A 295 1.08 0.57 16.33
CA SER A 295 1.04 -0.88 16.53
C SER A 295 0.72 -1.25 17.98
N SER A 296 -0.31 -2.04 18.18
CA SER A 296 -0.69 -2.60 19.48
C SER A 296 0.35 -3.62 19.96
N VAL A 297 0.89 -4.41 19.04
CA VAL A 297 1.92 -5.42 19.33
C VAL A 297 3.22 -4.75 19.76
N ALA A 298 3.67 -3.72 19.03
CA ALA A 298 4.88 -3.00 19.41
C ALA A 298 4.75 -2.30 20.77
N ARG A 299 3.58 -1.71 21.06
CA ARG A 299 3.31 -1.13 22.40
C ARG A 299 3.35 -2.17 23.51
N ALA A 300 2.73 -3.33 23.29
CA ALA A 300 2.68 -4.40 24.27
C ALA A 300 4.05 -5.04 24.55
N ARG A 301 4.95 -5.07 23.54
CA ARG A 301 6.30 -5.61 23.64
C ARG A 301 7.37 -4.57 23.99
N SER A 302 7.01 -3.30 24.06
CA SER A 302 7.92 -2.27 24.59
C SER A 302 8.16 -2.55 26.07
N THR A 303 9.36 -2.94 26.43
CA THR A 303 9.80 -2.97 27.83
C THR A 303 9.80 -1.53 28.36
N VAL A 304 9.08 -1.29 29.46
CA VAL A 304 9.08 -0.05 30.23
C VAL A 304 10.49 0.27 30.73
#